data_b4d9d108632d6977bcc1bf5adac07313
#
_entry.id   b4d9d108632d6977bcc1bf5adac07313
#
_cell.length_a   1.000
_cell.length_b   1.000
_cell.length_c   1.000
_cell.angle_alpha   90.00
_cell.angle_beta   90.00
_cell.angle_gamma   90.00
#
_symmetry.space_group_name_H-M   'P 1'
#
loop_
_entity.id
_entity.type
_entity.pdbx_description
1 polymer ?
#
loop_
_entity_poly.entity_id
_entity_poly.type
_entity_poly.pdbx_seq_one_letter_code
_entity_poly.pdbx_strand_id
1 'polypeptide(L)'
;MEFHDVSNWPRISASSTKGTRDKLVLIDPNMGDIYFLKFPMVREKRDYTPENWSEVLAFEIGTALGFKILKYDLAIYNGRIGCISKNMITPNDNESLVEGHSILSHHDPTYDPSDKKSYSRYTFEFVQNALKAYNAEFYIQEFIRTLIFDAIIGNSDRHQSNWGIIESINITKIETNKNNFSFLFKKHRKQSINLEINVRKKSAPIYDSGCCLGREFSEEQIQQHLDIQSKFDKYIRNGVSELRIEETRKKPSHEELLRFIKKHEEWSPFIDNEIRNVLNVYNQKEIYELITN
;
A
#
# COMPACT_ATOMS: atom_id res chain seq x y z
N MET A 1 9.31 -10.12 -15.74
CA MET A 1 9.84 -10.34 -14.37
C MET A 1 11.35 -10.23 -14.42
N GLU A 2 11.95 -9.40 -13.57
CA GLU A 2 13.42 -9.22 -13.55
C GLU A 2 14.02 -9.84 -12.29
N PHE A 3 15.27 -10.32 -12.40
CA PHE A 3 15.99 -10.94 -11.29
C PHE A 3 17.32 -10.19 -11.09
N HIS A 4 17.51 -9.60 -9.89
CA HIS A 4 18.64 -8.71 -9.62
C HIS A 4 19.59 -9.34 -8.60
N ASP A 5 20.89 -9.38 -8.90
CA ASP A 5 21.90 -9.61 -7.86
C ASP A 5 22.31 -8.27 -7.25
N VAL A 6 21.86 -8.05 -6.03
CA VAL A 6 22.09 -6.82 -5.28
C VAL A 6 23.07 -7.01 -4.11
N SER A 7 23.85 -8.09 -4.14
CA SER A 7 24.82 -8.43 -3.08
C SER A 7 25.86 -7.34 -2.84
N ASN A 8 26.23 -6.60 -3.89
CA ASN A 8 27.20 -5.52 -3.84
C ASN A 8 26.60 -4.13 -3.61
N TRP A 9 25.27 -4.03 -3.45
CA TRP A 9 24.67 -2.74 -3.21
C TRP A 9 24.95 -2.25 -1.80
N PRO A 10 25.34 -0.95 -1.62
CA PRO A 10 25.56 -0.36 -0.32
C PRO A 10 24.30 -0.47 0.55
N ARG A 11 24.50 -0.87 1.81
CA ARG A 11 23.43 -0.96 2.80
C ARG A 11 23.39 0.31 3.65
N ILE A 12 22.20 0.89 3.84
CA ILE A 12 21.99 1.92 4.86
C ILE A 12 21.88 1.22 6.22
N SER A 13 22.92 1.38 7.05
CA SER A 13 22.91 0.88 8.44
C SER A 13 22.09 1.84 9.29
N ALA A 14 21.04 1.39 9.93
CA ALA A 14 20.39 2.06 11.05
C ALA A 14 18.93 2.49 10.91
N SER A 15 18.23 2.14 9.89
CA SER A 15 16.78 2.21 10.01
C SER A 15 16.25 0.87 10.53
N SER A 16 15.86 0.80 11.81
CA SER A 16 14.96 -0.25 12.26
C SER A 16 13.64 -0.07 11.50
N THR A 17 13.55 -0.69 10.34
CA THR A 17 12.31 -0.72 9.59
C THR A 17 11.29 -1.44 10.47
N LYS A 18 10.22 -0.74 10.87
CA LYS A 18 9.10 -1.37 11.59
C LYS A 18 8.58 -2.55 10.79
N GLY A 19 8.30 -3.65 11.43
CA GLY A 19 7.74 -4.85 10.81
C GLY A 19 8.41 -6.14 11.32
N THR A 20 7.71 -7.26 11.14
CA THR A 20 8.12 -8.59 11.65
C THR A 20 9.10 -9.33 10.74
N ARG A 21 9.40 -8.80 9.55
CA ARG A 21 10.24 -9.42 8.52
C ARG A 21 11.64 -8.81 8.50
N ASP A 22 12.61 -9.65 8.12
CA ASP A 22 13.98 -9.22 7.85
C ASP A 22 13.97 -8.35 6.57
N LYS A 23 14.38 -7.09 6.70
CA LYS A 23 14.38 -6.09 5.62
C LYS A 23 15.74 -5.41 5.58
N LEU A 24 16.24 -5.18 4.37
CA LEU A 24 17.41 -4.35 4.13
C LEU A 24 17.00 -3.09 3.36
N VAL A 25 17.67 -1.98 3.68
CA VAL A 25 17.61 -0.76 2.89
C VAL A 25 18.90 -0.65 2.09
N LEU A 26 18.79 -0.68 0.78
CA LEU A 26 19.91 -0.69 -0.16
C LEU A 26 19.88 0.55 -1.03
N ILE A 27 21.05 0.94 -1.55
CA ILE A 27 21.19 2.03 -2.51
C ILE A 27 21.64 1.43 -3.84
N ASP A 28 20.92 1.72 -4.92
CA ASP A 28 21.38 1.42 -6.27
C ASP A 28 22.67 2.22 -6.54
N PRO A 29 23.80 1.55 -6.78
CA PRO A 29 25.09 2.23 -6.98
C PRO A 29 25.14 3.08 -8.26
N ASN A 30 24.25 2.84 -9.24
CA ASN A 30 24.24 3.54 -10.51
C ASN A 30 23.36 4.81 -10.46
N MET A 31 22.18 4.69 -9.83
CA MET A 31 21.18 5.75 -9.84
C MET A 31 21.09 6.51 -8.51
N GLY A 32 21.64 5.96 -7.43
CA GLY A 32 21.50 6.50 -6.07
C GLY A 32 20.11 6.32 -5.46
N ASP A 33 19.25 5.56 -6.10
CA ASP A 33 17.89 5.30 -5.64
C ASP A 33 17.89 4.37 -4.43
N ILE A 34 16.96 4.59 -3.51
CA ILE A 34 16.78 3.75 -2.31
C ILE A 34 15.82 2.61 -2.64
N TYR A 35 16.18 1.41 -2.21
CA TYR A 35 15.39 0.20 -2.37
C TYR A 35 15.18 -0.51 -1.04
N PHE A 36 14.04 -1.17 -0.90
CA PHE A 36 13.71 -2.06 0.20
C PHE A 36 13.76 -3.51 -0.29
N LEU A 37 14.65 -4.30 0.30
CA LEU A 37 14.73 -5.74 0.06
C LEU A 37 14.08 -6.46 1.25
N LYS A 38 13.03 -7.22 0.99
CA LYS A 38 12.31 -8.04 1.97
C LYS A 38 12.70 -9.51 1.77
N PHE A 39 12.95 -10.22 2.86
CA PHE A 39 13.14 -11.67 2.82
C PHE A 39 11.90 -12.39 3.35
N PRO A 40 11.63 -13.61 2.86
CA PRO A 40 10.55 -14.42 3.41
C PRO A 40 10.82 -14.72 4.88
N MET A 41 9.75 -14.82 5.66
CA MET A 41 9.86 -15.19 7.05
C MET A 41 10.34 -16.64 7.17
N VAL A 42 11.32 -16.90 8.04
CA VAL A 42 11.78 -18.25 8.34
C VAL A 42 11.06 -18.72 9.61
N ARG A 43 10.25 -19.77 9.49
CA ARG A 43 9.64 -20.47 10.63
C ARG A 43 9.79 -21.99 10.44
N GLU A 44 10.10 -22.70 11.51
CA GLU A 44 10.38 -24.15 11.49
C GLU A 44 9.28 -25.01 10.87
N LYS A 45 8.02 -24.55 10.86
CA LYS A 45 6.85 -25.35 10.44
C LYS A 45 6.17 -24.84 9.15
N ARG A 46 6.65 -23.77 8.55
CA ARG A 46 5.99 -23.18 7.38
C ARG A 46 6.99 -22.45 6.50
N ASP A 47 6.96 -22.80 5.22
CA ASP A 47 7.70 -22.06 4.18
C ASP A 47 6.91 -20.82 3.77
N TYR A 48 7.55 -19.65 3.86
CA TYR A 48 7.02 -18.37 3.45
C TYR A 48 7.69 -17.85 2.16
N THR A 49 8.55 -18.65 1.53
CA THR A 49 9.21 -18.30 0.26
C THR A 49 8.22 -17.88 -0.83
N PRO A 50 7.02 -18.54 -0.96
CA PRO A 50 6.02 -18.11 -1.95
C PRO A 50 5.55 -16.66 -1.83
N GLU A 51 5.75 -16.02 -0.68
CA GLU A 51 5.35 -14.63 -0.47
C GLU A 51 6.10 -13.64 -1.36
N ASN A 52 7.39 -13.88 -1.64
CA ASN A 52 8.16 -13.06 -2.57
C ASN A 52 7.57 -13.12 -3.97
N TRP A 53 7.18 -14.33 -4.41
CA TRP A 53 6.53 -14.54 -5.69
C TRP A 53 5.16 -13.88 -5.75
N SER A 54 4.38 -13.96 -4.66
CA SER A 54 3.06 -13.33 -4.59
C SER A 54 3.14 -11.80 -4.72
N GLU A 55 4.15 -11.15 -4.13
CA GLU A 55 4.38 -9.71 -4.31
C GLU A 55 4.66 -9.35 -5.77
N VAL A 56 5.55 -10.11 -6.44
CA VAL A 56 5.91 -9.86 -7.84
C VAL A 56 4.73 -10.15 -8.77
N LEU A 57 4.05 -11.29 -8.58
CA LEU A 57 2.87 -11.65 -9.38
C LEU A 57 1.72 -10.65 -9.18
N ALA A 58 1.50 -10.17 -7.96
CA ALA A 58 0.51 -9.13 -7.68
C ALA A 58 0.83 -7.84 -8.45
N PHE A 59 2.11 -7.45 -8.53
CA PHE A 59 2.54 -6.31 -9.33
C PHE A 59 2.25 -6.52 -10.82
N GLU A 60 2.63 -7.66 -11.39
CA GLU A 60 2.42 -7.95 -12.83
C GLU A 60 0.92 -7.98 -13.18
N ILE A 61 0.12 -8.72 -12.40
CA ILE A 61 -1.34 -8.79 -12.58
C ILE A 61 -1.97 -7.40 -12.42
N GLY A 62 -1.60 -6.67 -11.37
CA GLY A 62 -2.16 -5.34 -11.11
C GLY A 62 -1.84 -4.36 -12.22
N THR A 63 -0.63 -4.38 -12.75
CA THR A 63 -0.20 -3.55 -13.88
C THR A 63 -0.99 -3.90 -15.16
N ALA A 64 -1.14 -5.19 -15.48
CA ALA A 64 -1.91 -5.65 -16.62
C ALA A 64 -3.40 -5.25 -16.52
N LEU A 65 -3.94 -5.18 -15.31
CA LEU A 65 -5.33 -4.76 -15.06
C LEU A 65 -5.49 -3.25 -14.86
N GLY A 66 -4.42 -2.45 -14.99
CA GLY A 66 -4.46 -0.99 -14.92
C GLY A 66 -4.47 -0.40 -13.51
N PHE A 67 -4.11 -1.17 -12.49
CA PHE A 67 -3.97 -0.65 -11.12
C PHE A 67 -2.62 0.07 -10.93
N LYS A 68 -2.63 1.12 -10.12
CA LYS A 68 -1.41 1.80 -9.68
C LYS A 68 -0.79 1.02 -8.51
N ILE A 69 0.14 0.16 -8.80
CA ILE A 69 0.78 -0.74 -7.84
C ILE A 69 2.29 -0.53 -7.79
N LEU A 70 2.90 -0.71 -6.61
CA LEU A 70 4.33 -0.62 -6.43
C LEU A 70 5.03 -1.79 -7.13
N LYS A 71 6.06 -1.48 -7.92
CA LYS A 71 6.86 -2.51 -8.60
C LYS A 71 7.66 -3.32 -7.58
N TYR A 72 7.56 -4.64 -7.71
CA TYR A 72 8.40 -5.61 -7.02
C TYR A 72 9.11 -6.49 -8.05
N ASP A 73 10.39 -6.74 -7.81
CA ASP A 73 11.21 -7.67 -8.56
C ASP A 73 11.82 -8.70 -7.61
N LEU A 74 12.32 -9.81 -8.15
CA LEU A 74 13.09 -10.77 -7.37
C LEU A 74 14.54 -10.31 -7.26
N ALA A 75 15.16 -10.53 -6.09
CA ALA A 75 16.56 -10.19 -5.88
C ALA A 75 17.29 -11.24 -5.04
N ILE A 76 18.59 -11.38 -5.31
CA ILE A 76 19.54 -12.14 -4.49
C ILE A 76 20.40 -11.15 -3.71
N TYR A 77 20.56 -11.41 -2.42
CA TYR A 77 21.53 -10.73 -1.57
C TYR A 77 22.31 -11.76 -0.76
N ASN A 78 23.59 -11.91 -1.03
CA ASN A 78 24.48 -12.91 -0.40
C ASN A 78 23.90 -14.32 -0.40
N GLY A 79 23.37 -14.77 -1.55
CA GLY A 79 22.79 -16.10 -1.75
C GLY A 79 21.37 -16.28 -1.19
N ARG A 80 20.77 -15.26 -0.57
CA ARG A 80 19.38 -15.30 -0.10
C ARG A 80 18.45 -14.64 -1.13
N ILE A 81 17.37 -15.31 -1.48
CA ILE A 81 16.35 -14.78 -2.38
C ILE A 81 15.34 -13.97 -1.56
N GLY A 82 15.01 -12.79 -2.07
CA GLY A 82 13.99 -11.89 -1.55
C GLY A 82 13.24 -11.16 -2.66
N CYS A 83 12.31 -10.31 -2.31
CA CYS A 83 11.71 -9.36 -3.24
C CYS A 83 12.19 -7.94 -2.93
N ILE A 84 12.44 -7.16 -3.98
CA ILE A 84 12.97 -5.81 -3.92
C ILE A 84 11.99 -4.83 -4.53
N SER A 85 11.82 -3.67 -3.88
CA SER A 85 11.02 -2.56 -4.40
C SER A 85 11.75 -1.25 -4.23
N LYS A 86 11.63 -0.36 -5.22
CA LYS A 86 12.13 1.02 -5.10
C LYS A 86 11.32 1.77 -4.05
N ASN A 87 11.98 2.62 -3.29
CA ASN A 87 11.30 3.51 -2.36
C ASN A 87 10.26 4.36 -3.13
N MET A 88 9.00 4.30 -2.68
CA MET A 88 7.89 5.02 -3.33
C MET A 88 7.87 6.52 -3.03
N ILE A 89 8.67 6.98 -2.06
CA ILE A 89 8.82 8.39 -1.71
C ILE A 89 10.13 8.94 -2.25
N THR A 90 10.13 10.23 -2.60
CA THR A 90 11.29 10.97 -3.06
C THR A 90 11.81 11.86 -1.92
N PRO A 91 12.89 11.48 -1.23
CA PRO A 91 13.38 12.25 -0.07
C PRO A 91 13.72 13.71 -0.41
N ASN A 92 14.21 13.97 -1.63
CA ASN A 92 14.57 15.31 -2.09
C ASN A 92 13.34 16.24 -2.26
N ASP A 93 12.14 15.68 -2.40
CA ASP A 93 10.89 16.42 -2.52
C ASP A 93 10.19 16.61 -1.16
N ASN A 94 10.88 16.33 -0.06
CA ASN A 94 10.33 16.33 1.30
C ASN A 94 9.08 15.45 1.41
N GLU A 95 9.06 14.34 0.68
CA GLU A 95 7.97 13.37 0.73
C GLU A 95 8.08 12.44 1.94
N SER A 96 6.93 12.10 2.48
CA SER A 96 6.79 11.08 3.52
C SER A 96 5.57 10.22 3.27
N LEU A 97 5.65 8.95 3.62
CA LEU A 97 4.50 8.03 3.61
C LEU A 97 3.76 8.15 4.95
N VAL A 98 2.49 8.54 4.89
CA VAL A 98 1.57 8.52 6.02
C VAL A 98 0.70 7.29 5.88
N GLU A 99 1.01 6.25 6.64
CA GLU A 99 0.26 4.99 6.62
C GLU A 99 -1.15 5.16 7.22
N GLY A 100 -2.09 4.35 6.79
CA GLY A 100 -3.48 4.42 7.23
C GLY A 100 -3.65 4.36 8.74
N HIS A 101 -2.85 3.58 9.46
CA HIS A 101 -2.92 3.55 10.93
C HIS A 101 -2.71 4.93 11.56
N SER A 102 -1.82 5.76 11.01
CA SER A 102 -1.56 7.12 11.50
C SER A 102 -2.76 8.04 11.23
N ILE A 103 -3.40 7.88 10.07
CA ILE A 103 -4.60 8.64 9.68
C ILE A 103 -5.77 8.28 10.62
N LEU A 104 -5.96 6.98 10.90
CA LEU A 104 -7.01 6.47 11.78
C LEU A 104 -6.81 6.95 13.22
N SER A 105 -5.58 6.85 13.76
CA SER A 105 -5.27 7.32 15.12
C SER A 105 -5.30 8.84 15.25
N HIS A 106 -5.05 9.57 14.15
CA HIS A 106 -5.24 11.03 14.14
C HIS A 106 -6.73 11.40 14.23
N HIS A 107 -7.60 10.67 13.54
CA HIS A 107 -9.05 10.86 13.58
C HIS A 107 -9.63 10.49 14.93
N ASP A 108 -9.22 9.36 15.50
CA ASP A 108 -9.63 8.91 16.81
C ASP A 108 -8.41 8.46 17.64
N PRO A 109 -7.93 9.30 18.58
CA PRO A 109 -6.78 8.98 19.43
C PRO A 109 -6.96 7.74 20.31
N THR A 110 -8.18 7.23 20.48
CA THR A 110 -8.44 5.98 21.20
C THR A 110 -8.25 4.73 20.35
N TYR A 111 -8.05 4.90 19.04
CA TYR A 111 -7.76 3.81 18.12
C TYR A 111 -6.28 3.43 18.21
N ASP A 112 -6.00 2.28 18.79
CA ASP A 112 -4.65 1.72 18.85
C ASP A 112 -4.53 0.55 17.85
N PRO A 113 -3.77 0.71 16.75
CA PRO A 113 -3.58 -0.34 15.76
C PRO A 113 -2.84 -1.57 16.29
N SER A 114 -2.16 -1.48 17.43
CA SER A 114 -1.49 -2.62 18.09
C SER A 114 -2.42 -3.41 19.00
N ASP A 115 -3.54 -2.83 19.44
CA ASP A 115 -4.53 -3.51 20.28
C ASP A 115 -5.52 -4.31 19.40
N LYS A 116 -5.56 -5.63 19.62
CA LYS A 116 -6.51 -6.54 18.95
C LYS A 116 -7.99 -6.13 19.14
N LYS A 117 -8.32 -5.37 20.19
CA LYS A 117 -9.68 -4.84 20.41
C LYS A 117 -10.03 -3.79 19.37
N SER A 118 -9.06 -3.01 18.92
CA SER A 118 -9.24 -1.98 17.89
C SER A 118 -9.48 -2.57 16.49
N TYR A 119 -9.13 -3.84 16.25
CA TYR A 119 -9.31 -4.46 14.93
C TYR A 119 -10.77 -4.53 14.48
N SER A 120 -11.73 -4.66 15.42
CA SER A 120 -13.16 -4.65 15.09
C SER A 120 -13.63 -3.29 14.60
N ARG A 121 -12.93 -2.21 14.95
CA ARG A 121 -13.24 -0.84 14.56
C ARG A 121 -12.69 -0.44 13.20
N TYR A 122 -11.87 -1.29 12.59
CA TYR A 122 -11.33 -1.05 11.25
C TYR A 122 -12.42 -1.35 10.21
N THR A 123 -13.38 -0.42 10.07
CA THR A 123 -14.52 -0.49 9.14
C THR A 123 -14.36 0.47 7.98
N PHE A 124 -15.14 0.27 6.91
CA PHE A 124 -15.12 1.17 5.76
C PHE A 124 -15.53 2.60 6.15
N GLU A 125 -16.59 2.75 6.95
CA GLU A 125 -17.05 4.05 7.42
C GLU A 125 -16.01 4.74 8.30
N PHE A 126 -15.31 4.00 9.16
CA PHE A 126 -14.24 4.57 9.98
C PHE A 126 -13.08 5.08 9.11
N VAL A 127 -12.66 4.33 8.10
CA VAL A 127 -11.64 4.76 7.13
C VAL A 127 -12.11 5.99 6.36
N GLN A 128 -13.36 5.99 5.86
CA GLN A 128 -13.92 7.12 5.11
C GLN A 128 -13.95 8.39 5.95
N ASN A 129 -14.42 8.30 7.19
CA ASN A 129 -14.49 9.44 8.11
C ASN A 129 -13.09 9.96 8.49
N ALA A 130 -12.14 9.08 8.71
CA ALA A 130 -10.74 9.44 8.98
C ALA A 130 -10.11 10.15 7.79
N LEU A 131 -10.32 9.67 6.56
CA LEU A 131 -9.82 10.30 5.34
C LEU A 131 -10.43 11.69 5.13
N LYS A 132 -11.73 11.87 5.40
CA LYS A 132 -12.40 13.18 5.36
C LYS A 132 -11.80 14.14 6.39
N ALA A 133 -11.65 13.70 7.63
CA ALA A 133 -11.05 14.51 8.70
C ALA A 133 -9.59 14.88 8.41
N TYR A 134 -8.89 14.04 7.63
CA TYR A 134 -7.49 14.26 7.21
C TYR A 134 -7.37 15.11 5.95
N ASN A 135 -8.48 15.65 5.39
CA ASN A 135 -8.52 16.35 4.09
C ASN A 135 -7.91 15.51 2.95
N ALA A 136 -8.34 14.27 2.85
CA ALA A 136 -7.83 13.29 1.90
C ALA A 136 -8.96 12.45 1.25
N GLU A 137 -10.12 13.06 1.02
CA GLU A 137 -11.29 12.43 0.41
C GLU A 137 -10.98 11.84 -0.96
N PHE A 138 -10.07 12.45 -1.72
CA PHE A 138 -9.61 11.95 -3.02
C PHE A 138 -9.07 10.52 -2.93
N TYR A 139 -8.58 10.10 -1.77
CA TYR A 139 -8.02 8.76 -1.57
C TYR A 139 -9.09 7.69 -1.36
N ILE A 140 -10.34 8.03 -1.06
CA ILE A 140 -11.41 7.05 -0.83
C ILE A 140 -11.63 6.18 -2.08
N GLN A 141 -11.61 6.77 -3.28
CA GLN A 141 -11.70 6.04 -4.54
C GLN A 141 -10.51 5.10 -4.74
N GLU A 142 -9.30 5.55 -4.46
CA GLU A 142 -8.09 4.71 -4.55
C GLU A 142 -8.11 3.58 -3.52
N PHE A 143 -8.67 3.83 -2.34
CA PHE A 143 -8.86 2.79 -1.33
C PHE A 143 -9.87 1.72 -1.79
N ILE A 144 -10.99 2.13 -2.40
CA ILE A 144 -11.96 1.20 -3.00
C ILE A 144 -11.32 0.41 -4.15
N ARG A 145 -10.51 1.03 -5.01
CA ARG A 145 -9.72 0.32 -6.04
C ARG A 145 -8.82 -0.73 -5.42
N THR A 146 -8.14 -0.40 -4.32
CA THR A 146 -7.31 -1.34 -3.58
C THR A 146 -8.11 -2.54 -3.09
N LEU A 147 -9.32 -2.33 -2.55
CA LEU A 147 -10.20 -3.42 -2.10
C LEU A 147 -10.72 -4.29 -3.27
N ILE A 148 -10.97 -3.69 -4.43
CA ILE A 148 -11.31 -4.44 -5.66
C ILE A 148 -10.13 -5.30 -6.09
N PHE A 149 -8.92 -4.73 -6.10
CA PHE A 149 -7.72 -5.49 -6.43
C PHE A 149 -7.46 -6.62 -5.44
N ASP A 150 -7.59 -6.36 -4.13
CA ASP A 150 -7.45 -7.39 -3.09
C ASP A 150 -8.45 -8.54 -3.29
N ALA A 151 -9.67 -8.24 -3.76
CA ALA A 151 -10.67 -9.26 -4.09
C ALA A 151 -10.25 -10.12 -5.30
N ILE A 152 -9.61 -9.51 -6.31
CA ILE A 152 -9.14 -10.22 -7.51
C ILE A 152 -8.00 -11.19 -7.18
N ILE A 153 -7.02 -10.75 -6.39
CA ILE A 153 -5.84 -11.57 -6.06
C ILE A 153 -6.01 -12.41 -4.78
N GLY A 154 -7.14 -12.25 -4.06
CA GLY A 154 -7.40 -12.93 -2.79
C GLY A 154 -6.49 -12.46 -1.65
N ASN A 155 -6.11 -11.18 -1.61
CA ASN A 155 -5.26 -10.64 -0.54
C ASN A 155 -6.03 -10.52 0.77
N SER A 156 -5.60 -11.24 1.79
CA SER A 156 -6.26 -11.31 3.10
C SER A 156 -5.64 -10.46 4.20
N ASP A 157 -4.65 -9.61 3.87
CA ASP A 157 -3.83 -8.88 4.85
C ASP A 157 -3.76 -7.35 4.58
N ARG A 158 -4.83 -6.75 4.03
CA ARG A 158 -4.93 -5.30 3.86
C ARG A 158 -5.26 -4.61 5.17
N HIS A 159 -4.36 -4.73 6.14
CA HIS A 159 -4.49 -4.00 7.40
C HIS A 159 -4.09 -2.52 7.24
N GLN A 160 -4.31 -1.75 8.29
CA GLN A 160 -4.18 -0.30 8.29
C GLN A 160 -2.76 0.25 8.00
N SER A 161 -1.73 -0.58 8.03
CA SER A 161 -0.37 -0.16 7.63
C SER A 161 -0.02 -0.52 6.20
N ASN A 162 -0.90 -1.21 5.46
CA ASN A 162 -0.65 -1.65 4.09
C ASN A 162 -1.35 -0.75 3.04
N TRP A 163 -1.71 0.45 3.43
CA TRP A 163 -2.16 1.53 2.56
C TRP A 163 -1.77 2.89 3.15
N GLY A 164 -1.73 3.93 2.34
CA GLY A 164 -1.35 5.25 2.82
C GLY A 164 -1.39 6.34 1.78
N ILE A 165 -0.99 7.52 2.21
CA ILE A 165 -0.92 8.74 1.43
C ILE A 165 0.52 9.25 1.46
N ILE A 166 1.03 9.71 0.33
CA ILE A 166 2.31 10.40 0.25
C ILE A 166 2.06 11.89 0.43
N GLU A 167 2.69 12.48 1.43
CA GLU A 167 2.66 13.92 1.69
C GLU A 167 3.99 14.55 1.35
N SER A 168 3.97 15.75 0.77
CA SER A 168 5.14 16.62 0.65
C SER A 168 4.88 17.96 1.32
N ILE A 169 5.84 18.42 2.14
CA ILE A 169 5.73 19.68 2.88
C ILE A 169 6.73 20.67 2.28
N ASN A 170 6.20 21.74 1.69
CA ASN A 170 6.99 22.84 1.17
C ASN A 170 6.82 24.08 2.04
N ILE A 171 7.92 24.59 2.58
CA ILE A 171 7.94 25.80 3.40
C ILE A 171 8.53 26.93 2.56
N THR A 172 7.71 27.92 2.25
CA THR A 172 8.15 29.12 1.53
C THR A 172 8.26 30.29 2.49
N LYS A 173 9.41 30.97 2.47
CA LYS A 173 9.57 32.25 3.20
C LYS A 173 8.95 33.36 2.37
N ILE A 174 7.96 34.04 2.90
CA ILE A 174 7.44 35.26 2.30
C ILE A 174 8.09 36.44 3.01
N GLU A 175 9.00 37.14 2.31
CA GLU A 175 9.51 38.43 2.77
C GLU A 175 8.42 39.49 2.51
N THR A 176 7.74 39.92 3.55
CA THR A 176 6.84 41.07 3.44
C THR A 176 7.68 42.35 3.38
N ASN A 177 7.99 42.81 2.19
CA ASN A 177 8.43 44.17 1.96
C ASN A 177 7.26 45.11 2.28
N LYS A 178 7.11 45.52 3.53
CA LYS A 178 6.29 46.71 3.83
C LYS A 178 7.04 47.92 3.36
N ASN A 179 6.81 48.32 2.11
CA ASN A 179 7.06 49.67 1.65
C ASN A 179 6.11 50.62 2.42
N ASN A 180 6.53 51.04 3.58
CA ASN A 180 5.89 52.14 4.28
C ASN A 180 6.87 53.28 4.44
N PHE A 181 6.54 54.41 3.83
CA PHE A 181 7.04 55.73 4.06
C PHE A 181 7.19 56.02 5.56
N SER A 182 8.38 55.81 6.13
CA SER A 182 8.78 56.48 7.36
C SER A 182 10.30 56.59 7.40
N PHE A 183 10.76 57.72 6.77
CA PHE A 183 12.18 58.07 6.70
C PHE A 183 12.73 58.69 8.00
N LEU A 184 11.98 58.62 9.13
CA LEU A 184 12.30 59.47 10.28
C LEU A 184 12.59 58.80 11.63
N PHE A 185 12.56 57.46 11.76
CA PHE A 185 12.93 56.86 13.04
C PHE A 185 13.70 55.54 12.84
N LYS A 186 15.04 55.58 13.08
CA LYS A 186 15.87 54.39 13.29
C LYS A 186 15.48 53.72 14.60
N LYS A 187 14.46 52.86 14.58
CA LYS A 187 14.23 51.86 15.67
C LYS A 187 14.38 50.48 15.05
N HIS A 188 15.09 49.58 15.78
CA HIS A 188 15.38 48.22 15.38
C HIS A 188 14.19 47.54 14.66
N ARG A 189 14.34 47.31 13.35
CA ARG A 189 13.36 46.59 12.55
C ARG A 189 13.44 45.13 12.96
N LYS A 190 12.46 44.62 13.68
CA LYS A 190 12.16 43.20 13.71
C LYS A 190 11.65 42.78 12.32
N GLN A 191 12.48 42.10 11.54
CA GLN A 191 11.99 41.44 10.32
C GLN A 191 11.01 40.37 10.76
N SER A 192 9.75 40.53 10.44
CA SER A 192 8.77 39.46 10.57
C SER A 192 8.91 38.57 9.35
N ILE A 193 9.38 37.34 9.56
CA ILE A 193 9.42 36.32 8.55
C ILE A 193 8.05 35.61 8.59
N ASN A 194 7.27 35.76 7.53
CA ASN A 194 6.07 34.95 7.35
C ASN A 194 6.47 33.65 6.66
N LEU A 195 6.11 32.52 7.24
CA LEU A 195 6.29 31.19 6.66
C LEU A 195 4.95 30.75 6.09
N GLU A 196 4.94 30.40 4.82
CA GLU A 196 3.82 29.71 4.20
C GLU A 196 4.17 28.23 4.12
N ILE A 197 3.29 27.38 4.69
CA ILE A 197 3.43 25.93 4.68
C ILE A 197 2.42 25.37 3.70
N ASN A 198 2.92 24.79 2.62
CA ASN A 198 2.11 24.12 1.60
C ASN A 198 2.26 22.61 1.75
N VAL A 199 1.18 21.92 2.07
CA VAL A 199 1.12 20.46 2.13
C VAL A 199 0.43 19.94 0.87
N ARG A 200 1.13 19.10 0.10
CA ARG A 200 0.55 18.39 -1.04
C ARG A 200 0.39 16.92 -0.66
N LYS A 201 -0.73 16.33 -1.07
CA LYS A 201 -1.07 14.94 -0.82
C LYS A 201 -1.30 14.22 -2.13
N LYS A 202 -0.79 13.01 -2.26
CA LYS A 202 -1.04 12.11 -3.40
C LYS A 202 -1.24 10.68 -2.91
N SER A 203 -1.93 9.85 -3.69
CA SER A 203 -2.12 8.44 -3.37
C SER A 203 -0.79 7.68 -3.43
N ALA A 204 -0.48 6.93 -2.40
CA ALA A 204 0.53 5.89 -2.51
C ALA A 204 0.08 4.83 -3.53
N PRO A 205 0.98 4.17 -4.28
CA PRO A 205 0.61 2.98 -5.03
C PRO A 205 0.13 1.87 -4.07
N ILE A 206 -0.58 0.86 -4.57
CA ILE A 206 -0.88 -0.35 -3.80
C ILE A 206 0.44 -1.04 -3.48
N TYR A 207 0.66 -1.45 -2.23
CA TYR A 207 1.87 -2.12 -1.78
C TYR A 207 1.57 -3.19 -0.75
N ASP A 208 2.54 -4.05 -0.45
CA ASP A 208 2.45 -5.15 0.53
C ASP A 208 1.28 -6.10 0.24
N SER A 209 1.29 -6.68 -0.95
CA SER A 209 0.26 -7.61 -1.44
C SER A 209 0.67 -9.08 -1.38
N GLY A 210 1.75 -9.41 -0.67
CA GLY A 210 2.31 -10.77 -0.62
C GLY A 210 1.44 -11.83 0.07
N CYS A 211 0.31 -11.44 0.67
CA CYS A 211 -0.63 -12.37 1.31
C CYS A 211 -1.78 -12.76 0.38
N CYS A 212 -1.47 -13.15 -0.86
CA CYS A 212 -2.43 -13.43 -1.92
C CYS A 212 -2.07 -14.68 -2.74
N LEU A 213 -2.88 -14.97 -3.75
CA LEU A 213 -2.65 -16.00 -4.78
C LEU A 213 -2.36 -17.40 -4.23
N GLY A 214 -2.95 -17.77 -3.09
CA GLY A 214 -2.78 -19.10 -2.52
C GLY A 214 -1.40 -19.39 -1.94
N ARG A 215 -0.60 -18.35 -1.61
CA ARG A 215 0.75 -18.49 -1.05
C ARG A 215 0.86 -19.42 0.17
N GLU A 216 -0.26 -19.66 0.82
CA GLU A 216 -0.35 -20.56 1.99
C GLU A 216 -0.43 -22.03 1.63
N PHE A 217 -0.62 -22.37 0.35
CA PHE A 217 -0.79 -23.74 -0.11
C PHE A 217 0.52 -24.38 -0.51
N SER A 218 0.62 -25.71 -0.30
CA SER A 218 1.67 -26.51 -0.92
C SER A 218 1.37 -26.71 -2.41
N GLU A 219 2.40 -27.09 -3.19
CA GLU A 219 2.24 -27.41 -4.62
C GLU A 219 1.12 -28.44 -4.88
N GLU A 220 1.02 -29.48 -4.02
CA GLU A 220 -0.04 -30.47 -4.12
C GLU A 220 -1.44 -29.88 -3.88
N GLN A 221 -1.54 -28.95 -2.93
CA GLN A 221 -2.79 -28.25 -2.65
C GLN A 221 -3.17 -27.32 -3.78
N ILE A 222 -2.20 -26.59 -4.37
CA ILE A 222 -2.41 -25.74 -5.56
C ILE A 222 -2.95 -26.60 -6.69
N GLN A 223 -2.28 -27.74 -6.99
CA GLN A 223 -2.72 -28.64 -8.05
C GLN A 223 -4.16 -29.14 -7.81
N GLN A 224 -4.48 -29.51 -6.58
CA GLN A 224 -5.85 -29.93 -6.25
C GLN A 224 -6.91 -28.83 -6.45
N HIS A 225 -6.54 -27.55 -6.22
CA HIS A 225 -7.44 -26.42 -6.47
C HIS A 225 -7.61 -26.17 -7.97
N LEU A 226 -6.58 -26.40 -8.76
CA LEU A 226 -6.64 -26.27 -10.22
C LEU A 226 -7.45 -27.42 -10.86
N ASP A 227 -7.29 -28.63 -10.38
CA ASP A 227 -7.95 -29.84 -10.92
C ASP A 227 -9.43 -29.93 -10.53
N ILE A 228 -9.80 -29.37 -9.37
CA ILE A 228 -11.15 -29.51 -8.80
C ILE A 228 -11.82 -28.14 -8.70
N GLN A 229 -12.63 -27.79 -9.70
CA GLN A 229 -13.30 -26.48 -9.78
C GLN A 229 -14.03 -26.08 -8.49
N SER A 230 -14.71 -27.03 -7.82
CA SER A 230 -15.41 -26.74 -6.55
C SER A 230 -14.47 -26.34 -5.40
N LYS A 231 -13.22 -26.80 -5.39
CA LYS A 231 -12.20 -26.37 -4.42
C LYS A 231 -11.73 -24.95 -4.74
N PHE A 232 -11.48 -24.69 -6.02
CA PHE A 232 -11.10 -23.34 -6.49
C PHE A 232 -12.19 -22.32 -6.18
N ASP A 233 -13.45 -22.62 -6.54
CA ASP A 233 -14.60 -21.74 -6.23
C ASP A 233 -14.75 -21.48 -4.73
N LYS A 234 -14.52 -22.50 -3.91
CA LYS A 234 -14.55 -22.38 -2.45
C LYS A 234 -13.43 -21.47 -1.93
N TYR A 235 -12.22 -21.60 -2.49
CA TYR A 235 -11.09 -20.74 -2.14
C TYR A 235 -11.42 -19.27 -2.42
N ILE A 236 -11.89 -18.97 -3.62
CA ILE A 236 -12.27 -17.59 -4.00
C ILE A 236 -13.38 -17.04 -3.07
N ARG A 237 -14.45 -17.80 -2.83
CA ARG A 237 -15.56 -17.36 -1.98
C ARG A 237 -15.19 -17.18 -0.51
N ASN A 238 -14.19 -17.90 -0.04
CA ASN A 238 -13.71 -17.83 1.34
C ASN A 238 -12.62 -16.77 1.55
N GLY A 239 -12.16 -16.10 0.49
CA GLY A 239 -11.24 -14.97 0.59
C GLY A 239 -11.82 -13.88 1.48
N VAL A 240 -11.09 -13.49 2.54
CA VAL A 240 -11.57 -12.55 3.56
C VAL A 240 -10.77 -11.26 3.55
N SER A 241 -11.43 -10.16 3.91
CA SER A 241 -10.80 -8.86 4.08
C SER A 241 -10.44 -8.60 5.55
N GLU A 242 -9.36 -7.85 5.78
CA GLU A 242 -9.08 -7.28 7.11
C GLU A 242 -10.06 -6.16 7.47
N LEU A 243 -10.60 -5.44 6.50
CA LEU A 243 -11.61 -4.40 6.72
C LEU A 243 -12.95 -5.04 7.11
N ARG A 244 -13.62 -4.48 8.10
CA ARG A 244 -14.91 -4.97 8.61
C ARG A 244 -16.07 -4.21 7.98
N ILE A 245 -17.23 -4.85 7.93
CA ILE A 245 -18.50 -4.19 7.57
C ILE A 245 -19.05 -3.42 8.78
N GLU A 246 -18.97 -4.04 9.96
CA GLU A 246 -19.43 -3.50 11.22
C GLU A 246 -18.36 -3.71 12.28
N GLU A 247 -18.48 -3.05 13.44
CA GLU A 247 -17.56 -3.23 14.57
C GLU A 247 -17.66 -4.63 15.20
N THR A 248 -17.29 -5.64 14.42
CA THR A 248 -17.31 -7.04 14.83
C THR A 248 -15.93 -7.69 14.65
N ARG A 249 -15.73 -8.84 15.29
CA ARG A 249 -14.49 -9.63 15.09
C ARG A 249 -14.52 -10.45 13.81
N LYS A 250 -15.69 -10.67 13.22
CA LYS A 250 -15.84 -11.45 11.99
C LYS A 250 -15.26 -10.68 10.81
N LYS A 251 -14.38 -11.31 10.06
CA LYS A 251 -13.91 -10.81 8.77
C LYS A 251 -14.95 -11.13 7.71
N PRO A 252 -15.41 -10.14 6.92
CA PRO A 252 -16.27 -10.42 5.78
C PRO A 252 -15.46 -11.05 4.65
N SER A 253 -16.13 -11.77 3.75
CA SER A 253 -15.52 -12.08 2.46
C SER A 253 -15.33 -10.80 1.64
N HIS A 254 -14.43 -10.85 0.66
CA HIS A 254 -14.24 -9.72 -0.26
C HIS A 254 -15.55 -9.35 -0.97
N GLU A 255 -16.33 -10.37 -1.36
CA GLU A 255 -17.64 -10.15 -1.99
C GLU A 255 -18.63 -9.46 -1.04
N GLU A 256 -18.75 -9.93 0.22
CA GLU A 256 -19.61 -9.30 1.22
C GLU A 256 -19.24 -7.84 1.45
N LEU A 257 -17.94 -7.54 1.56
CA LEU A 257 -17.44 -6.18 1.75
C LEU A 257 -17.77 -5.27 0.56
N LEU A 258 -17.46 -5.69 -0.67
CA LEU A 258 -17.73 -4.88 -1.85
C LEU A 258 -19.24 -4.69 -2.07
N ARG A 259 -20.07 -5.71 -1.83
CA ARG A 259 -21.55 -5.58 -1.85
C ARG A 259 -22.06 -4.60 -0.79
N PHE A 260 -21.42 -4.56 0.38
CA PHE A 260 -21.75 -3.58 1.43
C PHE A 260 -21.41 -2.16 0.98
N ILE A 261 -20.18 -1.93 0.50
CA ILE A 261 -19.76 -0.60 0.02
C ILE A 261 -20.66 -0.14 -1.15
N LYS A 262 -21.06 -1.05 -2.01
CA LYS A 262 -21.95 -0.77 -3.15
C LYS A 262 -23.39 -0.36 -2.73
N LYS A 263 -23.82 -0.59 -1.49
CA LYS A 263 -25.11 -0.06 -0.99
C LYS A 263 -25.09 1.44 -0.76
N HIS A 264 -23.92 2.06 -0.64
CA HIS A 264 -23.79 3.50 -0.60
C HIS A 264 -23.96 4.07 -2.02
N GLU A 265 -25.00 4.89 -2.25
CA GLU A 265 -25.32 5.47 -3.56
C GLU A 265 -24.13 6.20 -4.20
N GLU A 266 -23.31 6.83 -3.37
CA GLU A 266 -22.08 7.53 -3.78
C GLU A 266 -21.06 6.61 -4.45
N TRP A 267 -20.90 5.34 -3.96
CA TRP A 267 -19.84 4.44 -4.42
C TRP A 267 -20.31 3.39 -5.43
N SER A 268 -21.61 3.14 -5.53
CA SER A 268 -22.15 2.12 -6.43
C SER A 268 -21.74 2.33 -7.90
N PRO A 269 -21.93 3.53 -8.50
CA PRO A 269 -21.52 3.77 -9.88
C PRO A 269 -20.01 3.66 -10.09
N PHE A 270 -19.23 4.10 -9.11
CA PHE A 270 -17.78 4.02 -9.16
C PHE A 270 -17.31 2.56 -9.18
N ILE A 271 -17.79 1.71 -8.26
CA ILE A 271 -17.45 0.29 -8.21
C ILE A 271 -17.83 -0.42 -9.51
N ASP A 272 -19.04 -0.17 -10.04
CA ASP A 272 -19.49 -0.77 -11.30
C ASP A 272 -18.63 -0.35 -12.49
N ASN A 273 -18.16 0.89 -12.50
CA ASN A 273 -17.25 1.37 -13.53
C ASN A 273 -15.88 0.73 -13.43
N GLU A 274 -15.31 0.64 -12.23
CA GLU A 274 -14.00 0.01 -12.01
C GLU A 274 -14.03 -1.48 -12.36
N ILE A 275 -15.08 -2.22 -11.99
CA ILE A 275 -15.24 -3.62 -12.38
C ILE A 275 -15.31 -3.74 -13.93
N ARG A 276 -16.06 -2.87 -14.60
CA ARG A 276 -16.10 -2.85 -16.07
C ARG A 276 -14.74 -2.54 -16.69
N ASN A 277 -14.01 -1.57 -16.13
CA ASN A 277 -12.67 -1.25 -16.62
C ASN A 277 -11.74 -2.45 -16.52
N VAL A 278 -11.73 -3.15 -15.38
CA VAL A 278 -10.94 -4.38 -15.20
C VAL A 278 -11.34 -5.45 -16.22
N LEU A 279 -12.64 -5.69 -16.41
CA LEU A 279 -13.12 -6.69 -17.38
C LEU A 279 -12.77 -6.33 -18.82
N ASN A 280 -12.74 -5.03 -19.17
CA ASN A 280 -12.40 -4.57 -20.51
C ASN A 280 -10.90 -4.74 -20.85
N VAL A 281 -10.03 -4.63 -19.84
CA VAL A 281 -8.57 -4.81 -20.04
C VAL A 281 -8.13 -6.24 -19.75
N TYR A 282 -8.97 -7.05 -19.13
CA TYR A 282 -8.65 -8.43 -18.81
C TYR A 282 -8.39 -9.25 -20.08
N ASN A 283 -7.17 -9.75 -20.21
CA ASN A 283 -6.76 -10.66 -21.26
C ASN A 283 -6.09 -11.88 -20.64
N GLN A 284 -6.80 -12.99 -20.61
CA GLN A 284 -6.31 -14.22 -19.98
C GLN A 284 -4.98 -14.71 -20.57
N LYS A 285 -4.80 -14.58 -21.89
CA LYS A 285 -3.55 -14.98 -22.55
C LYS A 285 -2.38 -14.12 -22.14
N GLU A 286 -2.56 -12.81 -22.07
CA GLU A 286 -1.53 -11.87 -21.66
C GLU A 286 -1.10 -12.09 -20.20
N ILE A 287 -2.07 -12.25 -19.30
CA ILE A 287 -1.79 -12.56 -17.89
C ILE A 287 -1.05 -13.89 -17.77
N TYR A 288 -1.46 -14.91 -18.52
CA TYR A 288 -0.78 -16.20 -18.53
C TYR A 288 0.68 -16.07 -19.02
N GLU A 289 0.93 -15.33 -20.10
CA GLU A 289 2.29 -15.07 -20.61
C GLU A 289 3.16 -14.30 -19.61
N LEU A 290 2.59 -13.31 -18.89
CA LEU A 290 3.31 -12.58 -17.83
C LEU A 290 3.76 -13.46 -16.67
N ILE A 291 2.97 -14.49 -16.34
CA ILE A 291 3.26 -15.37 -15.21
C ILE A 291 4.25 -16.47 -15.60
N THR A 292 4.26 -16.88 -16.84
CA THR A 292 5.09 -18.01 -17.34
C THR A 292 6.45 -17.61 -17.90
N ASN A 293 6.68 -16.34 -18.18
CA ASN A 293 7.96 -15.75 -18.64
C ASN A 293 8.66 -15.01 -17.48
#